data_77b5ada0d57c2b6db993cedfe20bdb27
#
_entry.id   77b5ada0d57c2b6db993cedfe20bdb27
#
_cell.length_a   1.000
_cell.length_b   1.000
_cell.length_c   1.000
_cell.angle_alpha   90.00
_cell.angle_beta   90.00
_cell.angle_gamma   90.00
#
_symmetry.space_group_name_H-M   'P 1'
#
loop_
_entity.id
_entity.type
_entity.pdbx_description
1 polymer ?
#
loop_
_entity_poly.entity_id
_entity_poly.type
_entity_poly.pdbx_seq_one_letter_code
_entity_poly.pdbx_strand_id
1 'polypeptide(L)'
;MSNLDLILKNGIVFLPQGRTSIDVGIKDGKIVEIGNCVDANKTIDCTNLYIFPGLIDTQCHFREPGGEHKETIETGTMAAALGGIVGIFEMPNTNPLTTTPEALDHKISRGIDTAYTDFAYYFGGTIQNSQNLNEWENLDGVCGIKIFMGASTGNLLSATDEEVEAVVSNGQRVMAVHAEDEFLMNENKKTILKDSNDVGMHCKWRDVNSSLNATKRVVGLAKKHNRHVHVLHITTSEEMDFLRKNKDTATVEVLPNHLTLNAPDCYENLGTLAQQNPPIREKHHQDALWKAIEDGTVDIVASDHAPHTLEEKSGTYPNTPSGTPGVQTLLPIMLDHASNGKLSYERLVDLMAYGPIRVHKIKNKCSITKNYDADFTIVDPKKTHVITNQEQASKSAWTPYDGKKITGMPVMTIIRGNIVMREGELLEKITAQPIEFKLD
;
A
#
# COMPACT_ATOMS: atom_id res chain seq x y z
N MET A 1 37.00 -9.95 -15.90
CA MET A 1 35.55 -9.79 -15.58
C MET A 1 35.49 -9.08 -14.24
N SER A 2 34.68 -8.05 -14.09
CA SER A 2 34.57 -7.34 -12.81
C SER A 2 33.83 -8.22 -11.83
N ASN A 3 34.43 -8.49 -10.66
CA ASN A 3 33.85 -9.27 -9.58
C ASN A 3 32.47 -8.73 -9.18
N LEU A 4 31.47 -9.59 -8.97
CA LEU A 4 30.15 -9.21 -8.46
C LEU A 4 30.26 -8.76 -6.98
N ASP A 5 29.42 -7.86 -6.54
CA ASP A 5 29.37 -7.47 -5.14
C ASP A 5 28.63 -8.49 -4.30
N LEU A 6 27.53 -9.02 -4.85
CA LEU A 6 26.66 -9.97 -4.17
C LEU A 6 26.07 -10.99 -5.18
N ILE A 7 25.99 -12.26 -4.76
CA ILE A 7 25.19 -13.28 -5.44
C ILE A 7 24.10 -13.79 -4.48
N LEU A 8 22.88 -13.88 -4.98
CA LEU A 8 21.80 -14.67 -4.37
C LEU A 8 21.76 -16.03 -5.05
N LYS A 9 22.03 -17.10 -4.31
CA LYS A 9 22.22 -18.48 -4.84
C LYS A 9 21.15 -19.45 -4.37
N ASN A 10 20.87 -20.47 -5.20
CA ASN A 10 20.08 -21.66 -4.86
C ASN A 10 18.61 -21.38 -4.52
N GLY A 11 18.11 -20.15 -4.63
CA GLY A 11 16.73 -19.78 -4.34
C GLY A 11 15.78 -20.02 -5.52
N ILE A 12 14.48 -19.96 -5.25
CA ILE A 12 13.45 -19.90 -6.28
C ILE A 12 13.14 -18.45 -6.60
N VAL A 13 13.59 -17.97 -7.75
CA VAL A 13 13.48 -16.58 -8.21
C VAL A 13 12.18 -16.37 -8.96
N PHE A 14 11.45 -15.31 -8.61
CA PHE A 14 10.20 -14.91 -9.27
C PHE A 14 10.50 -13.83 -10.33
N LEU A 15 10.62 -14.27 -11.56
CA LEU A 15 10.86 -13.42 -12.73
C LEU A 15 9.53 -12.95 -13.35
N PRO A 16 9.54 -11.91 -14.22
CA PRO A 16 8.33 -11.47 -14.93
C PRO A 16 7.61 -12.59 -15.73
N GLN A 17 8.37 -13.56 -16.21
CA GLN A 17 7.84 -14.69 -17.00
C GLN A 17 7.51 -15.95 -16.18
N GLY A 18 7.67 -15.91 -14.85
CA GLY A 18 7.42 -17.04 -13.95
C GLY A 18 8.60 -17.35 -13.03
N ARG A 19 8.43 -18.34 -12.15
CA ARG A 19 9.48 -18.71 -11.18
C ARG A 19 10.41 -19.79 -11.70
N THR A 20 11.69 -19.71 -11.30
CA THR A 20 12.71 -20.68 -11.65
C THR A 20 13.81 -20.73 -10.60
N SER A 21 14.54 -21.87 -10.51
CA SER A 21 15.76 -21.95 -9.69
C SER A 21 16.94 -21.44 -10.51
N ILE A 22 17.47 -20.27 -10.12
CA ILE A 22 18.53 -19.57 -10.84
C ILE A 22 19.23 -18.60 -9.89
N ASP A 23 20.51 -18.27 -10.15
CA ASP A 23 21.23 -17.29 -9.36
C ASP A 23 21.00 -15.86 -9.89
N VAL A 24 21.15 -14.88 -8.99
CA VAL A 24 21.08 -13.45 -9.33
C VAL A 24 22.37 -12.77 -8.88
N GLY A 25 23.10 -12.16 -9.82
CA GLY A 25 24.32 -11.43 -9.60
C GLY A 25 24.10 -9.93 -9.58
N ILE A 26 24.64 -9.27 -8.55
CA ILE A 26 24.45 -7.86 -8.25
C ILE A 26 25.82 -7.17 -8.30
N LYS A 27 25.87 -5.97 -8.90
CA LYS A 27 27.01 -5.07 -8.90
C LYS A 27 26.55 -3.62 -8.89
N ASP A 28 27.22 -2.80 -8.08
CA ASP A 28 26.95 -1.36 -7.96
C ASP A 28 25.45 -1.06 -7.74
N GLY A 29 24.79 -1.87 -6.90
CA GLY A 29 23.37 -1.74 -6.60
C GLY A 29 22.40 -2.16 -7.71
N LYS A 30 22.88 -2.75 -8.81
CA LYS A 30 22.09 -3.18 -9.98
C LYS A 30 22.15 -4.69 -10.19
N ILE A 31 21.09 -5.24 -10.76
CA ILE A 31 21.06 -6.62 -11.25
C ILE A 31 21.84 -6.66 -12.57
N VAL A 32 22.97 -7.33 -12.59
CA VAL A 32 23.84 -7.42 -13.80
C VAL A 32 23.84 -8.79 -14.42
N GLU A 33 23.57 -9.83 -13.65
CA GLU A 33 23.55 -11.21 -14.11
C GLU A 33 22.35 -11.97 -13.58
N ILE A 34 21.70 -12.78 -14.44
CA ILE A 34 20.64 -13.72 -14.09
C ILE A 34 21.03 -15.01 -14.80
N GLY A 35 21.48 -16.01 -14.02
CA GLY A 35 22.04 -17.22 -14.58
C GLY A 35 22.92 -17.96 -13.59
N ASN A 36 23.96 -18.62 -14.08
CA ASN A 36 24.97 -19.28 -13.26
C ASN A 36 26.04 -18.28 -12.84
N CYS A 37 25.86 -17.62 -11.70
CA CYS A 37 26.82 -16.67 -11.16
C CYS A 37 27.99 -17.43 -10.46
N VAL A 38 29.24 -17.06 -10.77
CA VAL A 38 30.41 -17.85 -10.32
C VAL A 38 31.25 -17.19 -9.24
N ASP A 39 31.39 -15.86 -9.23
CA ASP A 39 32.32 -15.17 -8.34
C ASP A 39 31.79 -13.82 -7.86
N ALA A 40 31.81 -13.60 -6.55
CA ALA A 40 31.38 -12.36 -5.90
C ALA A 40 32.10 -12.12 -4.58
N ASN A 41 32.12 -10.87 -4.13
CA ASN A 41 32.62 -10.49 -2.82
C ASN A 41 31.80 -11.13 -1.69
N LYS A 42 30.49 -11.30 -1.90
CA LYS A 42 29.55 -11.92 -0.94
C LYS A 42 28.58 -12.84 -1.66
N THR A 43 28.28 -13.98 -1.05
CA THR A 43 27.24 -14.92 -1.52
C THR A 43 26.25 -15.18 -0.40
N ILE A 44 24.96 -15.12 -0.74
CA ILE A 44 23.86 -15.49 0.16
C ILE A 44 23.24 -16.77 -0.37
N ASP A 45 23.27 -17.83 0.43
CA ASP A 45 22.56 -19.06 0.14
C ASP A 45 21.09 -18.90 0.46
N CYS A 46 20.25 -18.98 -0.57
CA CYS A 46 18.80 -18.90 -0.51
C CYS A 46 18.14 -20.28 -0.69
N THR A 47 18.82 -21.37 -0.34
CA THR A 47 18.26 -22.73 -0.42
C THR A 47 16.93 -22.80 0.35
N ASN A 48 15.88 -23.32 -0.30
CA ASN A 48 14.49 -23.38 0.19
C ASN A 48 13.79 -22.02 0.38
N LEU A 49 14.40 -20.90 -0.01
CA LEU A 49 13.81 -19.58 0.06
C LEU A 49 13.27 -19.14 -1.31
N TYR A 50 12.30 -18.23 -1.27
CA TYR A 50 11.79 -17.53 -2.43
C TYR A 50 12.47 -16.16 -2.54
N ILE A 51 12.90 -15.83 -3.75
CA ILE A 51 13.49 -14.53 -4.08
C ILE A 51 12.44 -13.76 -4.90
N PHE A 52 11.71 -12.90 -4.22
CA PHE A 52 10.77 -11.98 -4.86
C PHE A 52 11.52 -10.73 -5.35
N PRO A 53 11.06 -10.07 -6.43
CA PRO A 53 11.47 -8.68 -6.67
C PRO A 53 11.09 -7.84 -5.46
N GLY A 54 11.73 -6.69 -5.30
CA GLY A 54 11.37 -5.77 -4.23
C GLY A 54 9.89 -5.41 -4.27
N LEU A 55 9.20 -5.55 -3.14
CA LEU A 55 7.77 -5.27 -3.00
C LEU A 55 7.54 -3.84 -2.55
N ILE A 56 6.47 -3.22 -3.06
CA ILE A 56 6.09 -1.84 -2.71
C ILE A 56 4.71 -1.82 -2.06
N ASP A 57 4.57 -1.00 -1.03
CA ASP A 57 3.28 -0.60 -0.47
C ASP A 57 2.87 0.76 -1.05
N THR A 58 1.83 0.77 -1.85
CA THR A 58 1.38 1.95 -2.59
C THR A 58 0.45 2.87 -1.81
N GLN A 59 0.16 2.56 -0.53
CA GLN A 59 -0.75 3.35 0.28
C GLN A 59 -0.36 3.33 1.76
N CYS A 60 0.31 4.41 2.21
CA CYS A 60 0.71 4.61 3.60
C CYS A 60 0.35 6.03 4.08
N HIS A 61 0.08 6.16 5.39
CA HIS A 61 -0.17 7.42 6.07
C HIS A 61 0.78 7.55 7.26
N PHE A 62 2.01 8.03 7.05
CA PHE A 62 3.03 8.13 8.10
C PHE A 62 2.88 9.36 9.00
N ARG A 63 1.81 10.13 8.81
CA ARG A 63 1.40 11.22 9.72
C ARG A 63 2.40 12.38 9.82
N GLU A 64 3.59 12.30 9.28
CA GLU A 64 4.61 13.34 9.28
C GLU A 64 4.55 14.15 7.96
N PRO A 65 4.46 15.50 8.06
CA PRO A 65 4.44 16.31 9.28
C PRO A 65 3.07 16.43 9.95
N GLY A 66 3.08 16.78 11.24
CA GLY A 66 1.92 17.24 12.00
C GLY A 66 1.16 16.18 12.80
N GLY A 67 1.57 14.93 12.74
CA GLY A 67 0.99 13.81 13.49
C GLY A 67 2.04 12.84 14.02
N GLU A 68 3.25 13.30 14.29
CA GLU A 68 4.42 12.51 14.65
C GLU A 68 4.27 11.73 15.96
N HIS A 69 3.28 12.06 16.77
CA HIS A 69 2.95 11.27 17.96
C HIS A 69 2.35 9.90 17.60
N LYS A 70 1.77 9.76 16.40
CA LYS A 70 1.16 8.52 15.88
C LYS A 70 2.14 7.70 15.05
N GLU A 71 2.90 8.37 14.18
CA GLU A 71 3.84 7.76 13.27
C GLU A 71 4.79 8.81 12.69
N THR A 72 6.00 8.36 12.27
CA THR A 72 6.96 9.18 11.53
C THR A 72 7.39 8.47 10.25
N ILE A 73 7.99 9.20 9.31
CA ILE A 73 8.59 8.59 8.11
C ILE A 73 9.64 7.56 8.52
N GLU A 74 10.42 7.83 9.57
CA GLU A 74 11.43 6.90 10.08
C GLU A 74 10.80 5.60 10.58
N THR A 75 9.89 5.66 11.56
CA THR A 75 9.31 4.47 12.19
C THR A 75 8.38 3.69 11.25
N GLY A 76 7.65 4.38 10.38
CA GLY A 76 6.83 3.76 9.36
C GLY A 76 7.67 3.00 8.31
N THR A 77 8.82 3.56 7.89
CA THR A 77 9.73 2.88 6.95
C THR A 77 10.57 1.78 7.63
N MET A 78 10.86 1.89 8.94
CA MET A 78 11.38 0.76 9.73
C MET A 78 10.41 -0.43 9.70
N ALA A 79 9.12 -0.16 9.98
CA ALA A 79 8.07 -1.16 9.92
C ALA A 79 7.93 -1.77 8.50
N ALA A 80 8.01 -0.94 7.46
CA ALA A 80 8.00 -1.38 6.06
C ALA A 80 9.16 -2.35 5.76
N ALA A 81 10.39 -1.96 6.11
CA ALA A 81 11.59 -2.80 5.89
C ALA A 81 11.50 -4.14 6.63
N LEU A 82 11.01 -4.15 7.89
CA LEU A 82 10.77 -5.37 8.68
C LEU A 82 9.68 -6.25 8.04
N GLY A 83 8.68 -5.64 7.43
CA GLY A 83 7.61 -6.32 6.69
C GLY A 83 8.01 -6.85 5.31
N GLY A 84 9.26 -6.63 4.85
CA GLY A 84 9.73 -7.08 3.54
C GLY A 84 9.46 -6.09 2.41
N ILE A 85 9.10 -4.84 2.71
CA ILE A 85 8.77 -3.79 1.75
C ILE A 85 10.03 -2.95 1.45
N VAL A 86 10.33 -2.71 0.18
CA VAL A 86 11.51 -1.95 -0.28
C VAL A 86 11.20 -0.50 -0.61
N GLY A 87 9.93 -0.16 -0.76
CA GLY A 87 9.49 1.19 -1.09
C GLY A 87 8.04 1.43 -0.68
N ILE A 88 7.72 2.68 -0.37
CA ILE A 88 6.39 3.09 0.07
C ILE A 88 5.89 4.31 -0.70
N PHE A 89 4.56 4.42 -0.85
CA PHE A 89 3.92 5.62 -1.35
C PHE A 89 3.06 6.24 -0.25
N GLU A 90 3.43 7.44 0.17
CA GLU A 90 2.82 8.11 1.31
C GLU A 90 1.79 9.14 0.86
N MET A 91 0.69 9.19 1.56
CA MET A 91 -0.50 10.00 1.28
C MET A 91 -0.35 11.45 1.69
N PRO A 92 -1.07 12.39 1.01
CA PRO A 92 -0.87 13.83 1.18
C PRO A 92 -1.61 14.47 2.35
N ASN A 93 -2.42 13.72 3.11
CA ASN A 93 -3.29 14.25 4.17
C ASN A 93 -2.56 14.44 5.51
N THR A 94 -1.40 15.07 5.44
CA THR A 94 -0.56 15.51 6.57
C THR A 94 -0.91 16.94 7.02
N ASN A 95 -0.21 17.51 7.97
CA ASN A 95 -0.39 18.89 8.39
C ASN A 95 0.96 19.63 8.46
N PRO A 96 1.30 20.49 7.48
CA PRO A 96 0.46 20.90 6.34
C PRO A 96 0.18 19.76 5.34
N LEU A 97 -0.88 19.93 4.52
CA LEU A 97 -1.21 19.03 3.43
C LEU A 97 -0.12 19.07 2.34
N THR A 98 0.17 17.95 1.69
CA THR A 98 1.08 17.89 0.53
C THR A 98 0.34 18.34 -0.75
N THR A 99 0.02 19.62 -0.84
CA THR A 99 -0.73 20.25 -1.93
C THR A 99 0.03 21.38 -2.62
N THR A 100 1.29 21.60 -2.24
CA THR A 100 2.22 22.57 -2.83
C THR A 100 3.62 21.95 -3.00
N PRO A 101 4.45 22.44 -3.95
CA PRO A 101 5.83 21.99 -4.11
C PRO A 101 6.67 22.08 -2.83
N GLU A 102 6.50 23.16 -2.03
CA GLU A 102 7.27 23.36 -0.79
C GLU A 102 6.94 22.28 0.26
N ALA A 103 5.67 21.87 0.36
CA ALA A 103 5.26 20.77 1.25
C ALA A 103 5.82 19.43 0.79
N LEU A 104 5.90 19.20 -0.53
CA LEU A 104 6.53 18.03 -1.11
C LEU A 104 8.04 18.00 -0.83
N ASP A 105 8.76 19.10 -1.10
CA ASP A 105 10.20 19.22 -0.88
C ASP A 105 10.59 18.94 0.57
N HIS A 106 9.77 19.43 1.52
CA HIS A 106 9.95 19.12 2.93
C HIS A 106 9.88 17.61 3.21
N LYS A 107 8.89 16.90 2.67
CA LYS A 107 8.73 15.46 2.86
C LYS A 107 9.85 14.68 2.16
N ILE A 108 10.27 15.09 0.95
CA ILE A 108 11.40 14.47 0.24
C ILE A 108 12.67 14.58 1.08
N SER A 109 12.97 15.76 1.61
CA SER A 109 14.14 15.98 2.48
C SER A 109 14.09 15.07 3.71
N ARG A 110 12.93 15.01 4.39
CA ARG A 110 12.73 14.11 5.54
C ARG A 110 12.89 12.64 5.15
N GLY A 111 12.38 12.22 4.00
CA GLY A 111 12.54 10.86 3.49
C GLY A 111 14.01 10.49 3.27
N ILE A 112 14.79 11.36 2.61
CA ILE A 112 16.23 11.17 2.39
C ILE A 112 16.98 11.03 3.73
N ASP A 113 16.65 11.86 4.70
CA ASP A 113 17.34 11.92 5.99
C ASP A 113 17.03 10.72 6.90
N THR A 114 15.77 10.22 6.87
CA THR A 114 15.29 9.34 7.93
C THR A 114 14.75 7.99 7.46
N ALA A 115 14.33 7.83 6.21
CA ALA A 115 13.69 6.60 5.76
C ALA A 115 14.65 5.40 5.67
N TYR A 116 14.11 4.22 5.94
CA TYR A 116 14.78 2.91 5.81
C TYR A 116 14.48 2.22 4.48
N THR A 117 13.46 2.70 3.75
CA THR A 117 13.09 2.22 2.41
C THR A 117 13.07 3.38 1.43
N ASP A 118 13.11 3.10 0.13
CA ASP A 118 12.84 4.12 -0.86
C ASP A 118 11.37 4.56 -0.76
N PHE A 119 11.05 5.74 -1.29
CA PHE A 119 9.77 6.37 -1.06
C PHE A 119 9.26 7.15 -2.28
N ALA A 120 7.97 7.39 -2.30
CA ALA A 120 7.33 8.39 -3.14
C ALA A 120 6.13 9.01 -2.41
N TYR A 121 5.68 10.14 -2.88
CA TYR A 121 4.59 10.89 -2.27
C TYR A 121 3.48 11.15 -3.26
N TYR A 122 2.23 11.02 -2.81
CA TYR A 122 1.10 11.55 -3.56
C TYR A 122 0.98 13.06 -3.37
N PHE A 123 0.62 13.73 -4.45
CA PHE A 123 0.20 15.12 -4.39
C PHE A 123 -1.32 15.18 -4.15
N GLY A 124 -1.76 15.97 -3.19
CA GLY A 124 -3.19 16.14 -2.94
C GLY A 124 -3.85 17.00 -4.02
N GLY A 125 -4.82 16.43 -4.74
CA GLY A 125 -5.61 17.15 -5.74
C GLY A 125 -6.77 17.88 -5.11
N THR A 126 -6.85 19.20 -5.34
CA THR A 126 -7.94 20.08 -4.90
C THR A 126 -8.33 21.02 -6.03
N ILE A 127 -9.51 21.64 -5.94
CA ILE A 127 -9.93 22.66 -6.92
C ILE A 127 -8.95 23.85 -6.95
N GLN A 128 -8.33 24.18 -5.79
CA GLN A 128 -7.42 25.32 -5.68
C GLN A 128 -6.11 25.10 -6.44
N ASN A 129 -5.59 23.88 -6.50
CA ASN A 129 -4.32 23.57 -7.16
C ASN A 129 -4.47 22.85 -8.51
N SER A 130 -5.71 22.55 -8.92
CA SER A 130 -6.00 21.74 -10.11
C SER A 130 -5.28 22.20 -11.37
N GLN A 131 -5.17 23.51 -11.60
CA GLN A 131 -4.53 24.09 -12.77
C GLN A 131 -3.00 23.87 -12.83
N ASN A 132 -2.39 23.59 -11.70
CA ASN A 132 -0.94 23.36 -11.60
C ASN A 132 -0.56 21.87 -11.66
N LEU A 133 -1.53 20.95 -11.61
CA LEU A 133 -1.27 19.51 -11.51
C LEU A 133 -0.51 18.96 -12.72
N ASN A 134 -0.72 19.51 -13.93
CA ASN A 134 0.05 19.14 -15.13
C ASN A 134 1.56 19.30 -14.96
N GLU A 135 2.00 20.30 -14.18
CA GLU A 135 3.41 20.57 -13.90
C GLU A 135 3.84 19.80 -12.64
N TRP A 136 3.10 19.95 -11.55
CA TRP A 136 3.51 19.47 -10.23
C TRP A 136 3.50 17.94 -10.10
N GLU A 137 2.65 17.23 -10.83
CA GLU A 137 2.69 15.77 -10.84
C GLU A 137 3.99 15.18 -11.42
N ASN A 138 4.80 15.99 -12.11
CA ASN A 138 6.06 15.60 -12.72
C ASN A 138 7.29 15.93 -11.85
N LEU A 139 7.09 16.51 -10.68
CA LEU A 139 8.16 16.73 -9.72
C LEU A 139 8.74 15.40 -9.24
N ASP A 140 10.02 15.40 -8.89
CA ASP A 140 10.72 14.21 -8.41
C ASP A 140 10.01 13.63 -7.16
N GLY A 141 9.90 12.30 -7.13
CA GLY A 141 9.26 11.60 -6.02
C GLY A 141 7.73 11.65 -5.97
N VAL A 142 7.06 12.23 -6.98
CA VAL A 142 5.59 12.20 -7.07
C VAL A 142 5.13 10.92 -7.75
N CYS A 143 4.38 10.07 -7.03
CA CYS A 143 3.83 8.83 -7.57
C CYS A 143 2.47 8.99 -8.27
N GLY A 144 1.76 10.08 -8.03
CA GLY A 144 0.43 10.34 -8.57
C GLY A 144 -0.31 11.41 -7.80
N ILE A 145 -1.56 11.63 -8.18
CA ILE A 145 -2.47 12.58 -7.52
C ILE A 145 -3.43 11.82 -6.62
N LYS A 146 -3.70 12.32 -5.42
CA LYS A 146 -4.68 11.75 -4.49
C LYS A 146 -5.92 12.62 -4.38
N ILE A 147 -7.09 11.99 -4.47
CA ILE A 147 -8.41 12.61 -4.25
C ILE A 147 -9.12 11.88 -3.09
N PHE A 148 -9.75 12.65 -2.20
CA PHE A 148 -10.68 12.15 -1.19
C PHE A 148 -12.08 12.67 -1.52
N MET A 149 -13.00 11.78 -1.92
CA MET A 149 -14.40 12.13 -2.20
C MET A 149 -15.28 12.09 -0.96
N GLY A 150 -14.83 11.47 0.10
CA GLY A 150 -15.48 11.40 1.40
C GLY A 150 -14.51 11.68 2.53
N ALA A 151 -15.02 12.21 3.63
CA ALA A 151 -14.22 12.50 4.80
C ALA A 151 -13.60 11.21 5.39
N SER A 152 -12.29 11.20 5.51
CA SER A 152 -11.52 10.14 6.16
C SER A 152 -10.75 10.78 7.31
N THR A 153 -9.42 10.88 7.21
CA THR A 153 -8.60 11.55 8.22
C THR A 153 -8.01 12.84 7.63
N GLY A 154 -8.16 13.96 8.32
CA GLY A 154 -7.68 15.27 7.87
C GLY A 154 -8.72 16.06 7.06
N ASN A 155 -8.28 17.18 6.47
CA ASN A 155 -9.15 18.20 5.85
C ASN A 155 -9.06 18.20 4.30
N LEU A 156 -8.37 17.24 3.68
CA LEU A 156 -8.27 17.15 2.23
C LEU A 156 -9.52 16.46 1.69
N LEU A 157 -10.47 17.23 1.16
CA LEU A 157 -11.75 16.73 0.66
C LEU A 157 -12.11 17.40 -0.66
N SER A 158 -12.58 16.60 -1.63
CA SER A 158 -13.19 17.02 -2.89
C SER A 158 -14.50 16.23 -3.06
N ALA A 159 -15.58 16.72 -2.46
CA ALA A 159 -16.84 15.99 -2.32
C ALA A 159 -17.78 16.15 -3.52
N THR A 160 -17.78 17.32 -4.16
CA THR A 160 -18.68 17.64 -5.29
C THR A 160 -18.10 17.16 -6.62
N ASP A 161 -18.95 16.96 -7.61
CA ASP A 161 -18.50 16.62 -8.97
C ASP A 161 -17.65 17.73 -9.58
N GLU A 162 -17.92 18.99 -9.28
CA GLU A 162 -17.12 20.13 -9.74
C GLU A 162 -15.68 20.07 -9.21
N GLU A 163 -15.52 19.81 -7.91
CA GLU A 163 -14.19 19.68 -7.28
C GLU A 163 -13.41 18.47 -7.82
N VAL A 164 -14.07 17.32 -7.96
CA VAL A 164 -13.45 16.11 -8.53
C VAL A 164 -13.10 16.33 -9.99
N GLU A 165 -14.01 16.90 -10.78
CA GLU A 165 -13.78 17.16 -12.21
C GLU A 165 -12.65 18.16 -12.44
N ALA A 166 -12.51 19.18 -11.61
CA ALA A 166 -11.41 20.13 -11.68
C ALA A 166 -10.04 19.43 -11.57
N VAL A 167 -9.93 18.39 -10.73
CA VAL A 167 -8.70 17.60 -10.61
C VAL A 167 -8.57 16.60 -11.77
N VAL A 168 -9.63 15.87 -12.09
CA VAL A 168 -9.66 14.81 -13.11
C VAL A 168 -9.34 15.37 -14.50
N SER A 169 -9.72 16.60 -14.80
CA SER A 169 -9.47 17.25 -16.11
C SER A 169 -8.03 17.73 -16.31
N ASN A 170 -7.19 17.66 -15.28
CA ASN A 170 -5.81 18.13 -15.31
C ASN A 170 -4.81 17.02 -14.99
N GLY A 171 -3.62 17.07 -15.60
CA GLY A 171 -2.53 16.09 -15.43
C GLY A 171 -2.72 14.81 -16.24
N GLN A 172 -1.75 13.89 -16.14
CA GLN A 172 -1.70 12.63 -16.88
C GLN A 172 -1.32 11.44 -16.02
N ARG A 173 -0.68 11.66 -14.85
CA ARG A 173 -0.34 10.58 -13.92
C ARG A 173 -1.58 9.94 -13.30
N VAL A 174 -1.41 8.76 -12.73
CA VAL A 174 -2.47 8.04 -12.03
C VAL A 174 -3.10 8.91 -10.94
N MET A 175 -4.43 8.85 -10.86
CA MET A 175 -5.19 9.45 -9.76
C MET A 175 -5.66 8.35 -8.82
N ALA A 176 -5.15 8.35 -7.60
CA ALA A 176 -5.59 7.47 -6.53
C ALA A 176 -6.78 8.10 -5.78
N VAL A 177 -7.88 7.39 -5.67
CA VAL A 177 -9.13 7.96 -5.15
C VAL A 177 -9.67 7.15 -3.98
N HIS A 178 -9.88 7.84 -2.83
CA HIS A 178 -10.75 7.36 -1.76
C HIS A 178 -12.20 7.68 -2.15
N ALA A 179 -12.95 6.66 -2.55
CA ALA A 179 -14.28 6.80 -3.15
C ALA A 179 -15.39 6.41 -2.16
N GLU A 180 -15.77 7.33 -1.30
CA GLU A 180 -16.98 7.26 -0.48
C GLU A 180 -17.77 8.57 -0.63
N ASP A 181 -19.10 8.48 -0.81
CA ASP A 181 -19.96 9.64 -1.06
C ASP A 181 -20.24 10.42 0.23
N GLU A 182 -19.61 11.58 0.37
CA GLU A 182 -19.72 12.44 1.56
C GLU A 182 -21.18 12.80 1.90
N PHE A 183 -22.00 13.04 0.88
CA PHE A 183 -23.40 13.46 1.09
C PHE A 183 -24.23 12.31 1.63
N LEU A 184 -24.12 11.11 1.01
CA LEU A 184 -24.83 9.92 1.49
C LEU A 184 -24.36 9.51 2.89
N MET A 185 -23.05 9.56 3.15
CA MET A 185 -22.52 9.27 4.48
C MET A 185 -23.08 10.22 5.54
N ASN A 186 -23.17 11.51 5.24
CA ASN A 186 -23.69 12.50 6.17
C ASN A 186 -25.18 12.30 6.45
N GLU A 187 -25.99 11.91 5.44
CA GLU A 187 -27.40 11.56 5.65
C GLU A 187 -27.55 10.29 6.49
N ASN A 188 -26.79 9.23 6.15
CA ASN A 188 -26.79 7.98 6.90
C ASN A 188 -26.36 8.20 8.35
N LYS A 189 -25.35 9.02 8.59
CA LYS A 189 -24.83 9.32 9.93
C LYS A 189 -25.91 9.90 10.84
N LYS A 190 -26.75 10.83 10.34
CA LYS A 190 -27.82 11.46 11.10
C LYS A 190 -28.88 10.46 11.60
N THR A 191 -29.12 9.41 10.81
CA THR A 191 -30.16 8.42 11.11
C THR A 191 -29.63 7.19 11.85
N ILE A 192 -28.46 6.68 11.46
CA ILE A 192 -27.90 5.40 11.91
C ILE A 192 -27.10 5.54 13.20
N LEU A 193 -26.32 6.65 13.34
CA LEU A 193 -25.50 6.88 14.54
C LEU A 193 -26.22 7.66 15.64
N LYS A 194 -27.50 8.00 15.45
CA LYS A 194 -28.26 8.69 16.47
C LYS A 194 -28.29 7.81 17.73
N ASP A 195 -27.67 8.30 18.79
CA ASP A 195 -27.60 7.65 20.11
C ASP A 195 -26.91 6.27 20.14
N SER A 196 -26.09 5.91 19.13
CA SER A 196 -25.36 4.64 19.10
C SER A 196 -23.86 4.82 19.35
N ASN A 197 -23.33 4.03 20.30
CA ASN A 197 -21.91 3.88 20.58
C ASN A 197 -21.34 2.55 20.05
N ASP A 198 -22.13 1.80 19.30
CA ASP A 198 -21.76 0.50 18.73
C ASP A 198 -20.89 0.69 17.49
N VAL A 199 -19.63 0.27 17.55
CA VAL A 199 -18.70 0.31 16.41
C VAL A 199 -19.16 -0.56 15.25
N GLY A 200 -19.98 -1.60 15.48
CA GLY A 200 -20.60 -2.39 14.42
C GLY A 200 -21.51 -1.59 13.49
N MET A 201 -21.94 -0.39 13.90
CA MET A 201 -22.69 0.52 13.04
C MET A 201 -21.80 1.24 12.02
N HIS A 202 -20.47 1.11 12.10
CA HIS A 202 -19.53 1.78 11.19
C HIS A 202 -19.75 1.39 9.74
N CYS A 203 -19.94 0.10 9.45
CA CYS A 203 -20.24 -0.38 8.08
C CYS A 203 -21.67 -0.11 7.63
N LYS A 204 -22.55 0.35 8.51
CA LYS A 204 -23.94 0.65 8.17
C LYS A 204 -24.14 2.09 7.70
N TRP A 205 -23.51 3.08 8.35
CA TRP A 205 -23.62 4.47 7.89
C TRP A 205 -22.64 4.82 6.76
N ARG A 206 -21.47 4.18 6.72
CA ARG A 206 -20.57 4.17 5.55
C ARG A 206 -20.95 2.97 4.67
N ASP A 207 -22.15 3.00 4.13
CA ASP A 207 -22.79 1.85 3.50
C ASP A 207 -22.24 1.52 2.10
N VAL A 208 -22.73 0.43 1.53
CA VAL A 208 -22.40 -0.03 0.17
C VAL A 208 -22.71 1.03 -0.87
N ASN A 209 -23.86 1.73 -0.70
CA ASN A 209 -24.28 2.74 -1.67
C ASN A 209 -23.37 3.97 -1.67
N SER A 210 -22.85 4.36 -0.48
CA SER A 210 -21.89 5.46 -0.38
C SER A 210 -20.60 5.16 -1.17
N SER A 211 -20.06 3.93 -1.07
CA SER A 211 -18.89 3.50 -1.82
C SER A 211 -19.18 3.38 -3.32
N LEU A 212 -20.23 2.65 -3.69
CA LEU A 212 -20.58 2.39 -5.09
C LEU A 212 -20.89 3.68 -5.85
N ASN A 213 -21.62 4.63 -5.22
CA ASN A 213 -21.99 5.89 -5.85
C ASN A 213 -20.75 6.75 -6.16
N ALA A 214 -19.85 6.91 -5.19
CA ALA A 214 -18.61 7.65 -5.39
C ALA A 214 -17.73 7.01 -6.46
N THR A 215 -17.57 5.67 -6.43
CA THR A 215 -16.84 4.92 -7.45
C THR A 215 -17.41 5.14 -8.85
N LYS A 216 -18.74 5.10 -9.02
CA LYS A 216 -19.39 5.36 -10.30
C LYS A 216 -19.18 6.81 -10.76
N ARG A 217 -19.27 7.78 -9.86
CA ARG A 217 -19.07 9.21 -10.14
C ARG A 217 -17.66 9.46 -10.66
N VAL A 218 -16.62 9.02 -9.94
CA VAL A 218 -15.23 9.27 -10.35
C VAL A 218 -14.84 8.54 -11.63
N VAL A 219 -15.30 7.30 -11.85
CA VAL A 219 -15.06 6.57 -13.10
C VAL A 219 -15.79 7.23 -14.28
N GLY A 220 -16.99 7.75 -14.05
CA GLY A 220 -17.74 8.52 -15.07
C GLY A 220 -17.01 9.79 -15.49
N LEU A 221 -16.49 10.56 -14.53
CA LEU A 221 -15.69 11.77 -14.79
C LEU A 221 -14.35 11.41 -15.47
N ALA A 222 -13.69 10.35 -15.04
CA ALA A 222 -12.47 9.88 -15.67
C ALA A 222 -12.68 9.51 -17.15
N LYS A 223 -13.75 8.79 -17.48
CA LYS A 223 -14.13 8.50 -18.87
C LYS A 223 -14.36 9.77 -19.71
N LYS A 224 -15.09 10.74 -19.13
CA LYS A 224 -15.38 12.03 -19.79
C LYS A 224 -14.09 12.76 -20.21
N HIS A 225 -13.04 12.66 -19.38
CA HIS A 225 -11.77 13.37 -19.60
C HIS A 225 -10.66 12.46 -20.15
N ASN A 226 -10.99 11.21 -20.54
CA ASN A 226 -9.99 10.22 -21.00
C ASN A 226 -8.83 10.03 -20.01
N ARG A 227 -9.16 10.00 -18.71
CA ARG A 227 -8.21 9.80 -17.62
C ARG A 227 -8.33 8.39 -17.07
N HIS A 228 -7.24 7.90 -16.48
CA HIS A 228 -7.22 6.64 -15.74
C HIS A 228 -7.22 6.91 -14.25
N VAL A 229 -8.08 6.20 -13.51
CA VAL A 229 -8.15 6.29 -12.04
C VAL A 229 -7.75 4.98 -11.38
N HIS A 230 -7.14 5.08 -10.22
CA HIS A 230 -6.87 3.96 -9.33
C HIS A 230 -7.80 4.07 -8.12
N VAL A 231 -8.80 3.20 -8.04
CA VAL A 231 -9.75 3.22 -6.94
C VAL A 231 -9.19 2.39 -5.79
N LEU A 232 -8.88 3.08 -4.69
CA LEU A 232 -8.21 2.53 -3.52
C LEU A 232 -9.16 1.66 -2.69
N HIS A 233 -8.59 0.69 -1.96
CA HIS A 233 -9.24 -0.06 -0.88
C HIS A 233 -10.72 -0.42 -1.11
N ILE A 234 -11.04 -1.04 -2.24
CA ILE A 234 -12.40 -1.49 -2.55
C ILE A 234 -12.89 -2.52 -1.54
N THR A 235 -14.15 -2.37 -1.10
CA THR A 235 -14.71 -3.20 -0.03
C THR A 235 -16.01 -3.91 -0.38
N THR A 236 -16.66 -3.59 -1.51
CA THR A 236 -17.98 -4.11 -1.82
C THR A 236 -18.00 -4.98 -3.07
N SER A 237 -18.90 -5.98 -3.08
CA SER A 237 -19.18 -6.82 -4.26
C SER A 237 -19.70 -6.00 -5.43
N GLU A 238 -20.51 -4.99 -5.15
CA GLU A 238 -21.13 -4.12 -6.14
C GLU A 238 -20.11 -3.22 -6.85
N GLU A 239 -19.12 -2.69 -6.10
CA GLU A 239 -17.99 -1.97 -6.69
C GLU A 239 -17.15 -2.89 -7.58
N MET A 240 -16.85 -4.12 -7.11
CA MET A 240 -16.08 -5.08 -7.91
C MET A 240 -16.78 -5.45 -9.21
N ASP A 241 -18.11 -5.67 -9.18
CA ASP A 241 -18.89 -5.96 -10.39
C ASP A 241 -18.93 -4.76 -11.36
N PHE A 242 -18.95 -3.54 -10.85
CA PHE A 242 -18.86 -2.34 -11.66
C PHE A 242 -17.44 -2.15 -12.24
N LEU A 243 -16.40 -2.25 -11.42
CA LEU A 243 -15.01 -2.04 -11.82
C LEU A 243 -14.51 -3.11 -12.80
N ARG A 244 -14.95 -4.35 -12.66
CA ARG A 244 -14.66 -5.43 -13.64
C ARG A 244 -15.05 -5.04 -15.07
N LYS A 245 -16.15 -4.28 -15.24
CA LYS A 245 -16.65 -3.81 -16.53
C LYS A 245 -16.01 -2.49 -17.00
N ASN A 246 -15.16 -1.88 -16.19
CA ASN A 246 -14.57 -0.56 -16.43
C ASN A 246 -13.04 -0.56 -16.29
N LYS A 247 -12.40 -1.73 -16.55
CA LYS A 247 -10.94 -1.89 -16.48
C LYS A 247 -10.15 -1.04 -17.49
N ASP A 248 -10.80 -0.60 -18.53
CA ASP A 248 -10.27 0.38 -19.52
C ASP A 248 -10.04 1.77 -18.92
N THR A 249 -10.71 2.08 -17.81
CA THR A 249 -10.66 3.41 -17.17
C THR A 249 -10.14 3.34 -15.75
N ALA A 250 -10.32 2.20 -15.05
CA ALA A 250 -10.03 2.09 -13.63
C ALA A 250 -9.17 0.87 -13.29
N THR A 251 -8.18 1.07 -12.44
CA THR A 251 -7.48 0.01 -11.70
C THR A 251 -7.99 -0.07 -10.27
N VAL A 252 -7.77 -1.22 -9.62
CA VAL A 252 -8.43 -1.61 -8.38
C VAL A 252 -7.41 -2.03 -7.32
N GLU A 253 -7.57 -1.48 -6.12
CA GLU A 253 -6.79 -1.87 -4.94
C GLU A 253 -7.69 -2.52 -3.88
N VAL A 254 -7.14 -3.49 -3.16
CA VAL A 254 -7.73 -4.09 -1.96
C VAL A 254 -6.71 -4.16 -0.82
N LEU A 255 -7.20 -4.28 0.42
CA LEU A 255 -6.35 -4.34 1.62
C LEU A 255 -6.39 -5.73 2.27
N PRO A 256 -5.29 -6.17 2.93
CA PRO A 256 -5.29 -7.40 3.72
C PRO A 256 -6.38 -7.43 4.79
N ASN A 257 -6.70 -6.30 5.42
CA ASN A 257 -7.75 -6.23 6.43
C ASN A 257 -9.12 -6.66 5.87
N HIS A 258 -9.50 -6.17 4.70
CA HIS A 258 -10.76 -6.55 4.03
C HIS A 258 -10.76 -8.00 3.52
N LEU A 259 -9.58 -8.56 3.25
CA LEU A 259 -9.41 -9.94 2.81
C LEU A 259 -9.38 -10.94 3.99
N THR A 260 -9.07 -10.49 5.20
CA THR A 260 -8.84 -11.34 6.37
C THR A 260 -9.95 -11.24 7.41
N LEU A 261 -10.44 -10.04 7.62
CA LEU A 261 -11.46 -9.71 8.64
C LEU A 261 -12.82 -9.53 7.97
N ASN A 262 -13.90 -9.81 8.69
CA ASN A 262 -15.27 -9.55 8.24
C ASN A 262 -16.18 -9.13 9.40
N ALA A 263 -17.22 -8.38 9.07
CA ALA A 263 -18.28 -8.00 10.00
C ALA A 263 -19.29 -9.17 10.15
N PRO A 264 -19.92 -9.33 11.32
CA PRO A 264 -19.79 -8.52 12.53
C PRO A 264 -18.55 -8.90 13.37
N ASP A 265 -17.95 -10.07 13.16
CA ASP A 265 -16.95 -10.71 14.01
C ASP A 265 -15.77 -9.79 14.36
N CYS A 266 -15.28 -9.01 13.38
CA CYS A 266 -14.15 -8.11 13.63
C CYS A 266 -14.49 -7.00 14.63
N TYR A 267 -15.70 -6.46 14.57
CA TYR A 267 -16.14 -5.41 15.50
C TYR A 267 -16.43 -5.97 16.88
N GLU A 268 -16.96 -7.19 16.99
CA GLU A 268 -17.20 -7.88 18.26
C GLU A 268 -15.88 -8.23 18.97
N ASN A 269 -14.86 -8.67 18.21
CA ASN A 269 -13.59 -9.11 18.77
C ASN A 269 -12.58 -7.98 18.99
N LEU A 270 -12.50 -7.00 18.09
CA LEU A 270 -11.49 -5.94 18.10
C LEU A 270 -12.05 -4.57 18.48
N GLY A 271 -13.37 -4.40 18.53
CA GLY A 271 -13.97 -3.11 18.84
C GLY A 271 -13.52 -2.02 17.89
N THR A 272 -13.15 -0.89 18.45
CA THR A 272 -12.64 0.29 17.68
C THR A 272 -11.31 0.04 16.99
N LEU A 273 -10.54 -0.99 17.34
CA LEU A 273 -9.33 -1.39 16.62
C LEU A 273 -9.64 -1.89 15.19
N ALA A 274 -10.87 -2.38 14.93
CA ALA A 274 -11.32 -2.73 13.58
C ALA A 274 -11.88 -1.52 12.78
N GLN A 275 -12.00 -0.35 13.39
CA GLN A 275 -12.55 0.84 12.75
C GLN A 275 -11.55 1.43 11.75
N GLN A 276 -11.88 1.36 10.46
CA GLN A 276 -11.13 1.92 9.33
C GLN A 276 -12.07 2.43 8.23
N ASN A 277 -11.58 3.21 7.29
CA ASN A 277 -12.33 3.77 6.17
C ASN A 277 -11.71 3.37 4.82
N PRO A 278 -12.46 2.73 3.90
CA PRO A 278 -13.83 2.22 4.09
C PRO A 278 -13.90 1.10 5.11
N PRO A 279 -15.11 0.83 5.68
CA PRO A 279 -15.25 -0.14 6.76
C PRO A 279 -15.04 -1.58 6.31
N ILE A 280 -14.68 -2.45 7.27
CA ILE A 280 -14.71 -3.90 7.08
C ILE A 280 -16.17 -4.33 6.98
N ARG A 281 -16.49 -5.15 5.96
CA ARG A 281 -17.85 -5.53 5.62
C ARG A 281 -18.14 -7.01 5.88
N GLU A 282 -19.38 -7.41 5.63
CA GLU A 282 -19.87 -8.77 5.79
C GLU A 282 -19.14 -9.76 4.86
N LYS A 283 -19.17 -11.03 5.22
CA LYS A 283 -18.42 -12.13 4.58
C LYS A 283 -18.60 -12.23 3.06
N HIS A 284 -19.81 -11.98 2.53
CA HIS A 284 -20.06 -12.08 1.08
C HIS A 284 -19.30 -11.01 0.27
N HIS A 285 -19.05 -9.84 0.84
CA HIS A 285 -18.19 -8.84 0.22
C HIS A 285 -16.73 -9.31 0.20
N GLN A 286 -16.22 -9.86 1.32
CA GLN A 286 -14.88 -10.43 1.37
C GLN A 286 -14.69 -11.54 0.32
N ASP A 287 -15.69 -12.42 0.14
CA ASP A 287 -15.65 -13.47 -0.87
C ASP A 287 -15.60 -12.91 -2.30
N ALA A 288 -16.29 -11.78 -2.56
CA ALA A 288 -16.23 -11.09 -3.84
C ALA A 288 -14.84 -10.45 -4.10
N LEU A 289 -14.15 -9.95 -3.05
CA LEU A 289 -12.78 -9.45 -3.17
C LEU A 289 -11.82 -10.58 -3.54
N TRP A 290 -11.91 -11.75 -2.90
CA TRP A 290 -11.09 -12.91 -3.24
C TRP A 290 -11.31 -13.38 -4.68
N LYS A 291 -12.57 -13.42 -5.13
CA LYS A 291 -12.90 -13.72 -6.53
C LYS A 291 -12.29 -12.71 -7.50
N ALA A 292 -12.27 -11.43 -7.13
CA ALA A 292 -11.67 -10.37 -7.94
C ALA A 292 -10.13 -10.44 -7.99
N ILE A 293 -9.48 -10.99 -6.96
CA ILE A 293 -8.05 -11.35 -7.01
C ILE A 293 -7.81 -12.49 -7.99
N GLU A 294 -8.64 -13.53 -7.93
CA GLU A 294 -8.53 -14.73 -8.78
C GLU A 294 -8.74 -14.39 -10.26
N ASP A 295 -9.77 -13.61 -10.60
CA ASP A 295 -10.13 -13.28 -11.98
C ASP A 295 -9.32 -12.10 -12.59
N GLY A 296 -8.38 -11.51 -11.83
CA GLY A 296 -7.51 -10.43 -12.30
C GLY A 296 -8.12 -9.03 -12.26
N THR A 297 -9.31 -8.85 -11.68
CA THR A 297 -9.93 -7.52 -11.53
C THR A 297 -9.12 -6.61 -10.61
N VAL A 298 -8.57 -7.15 -9.51
CA VAL A 298 -7.68 -6.42 -8.59
C VAL A 298 -6.30 -6.26 -9.22
N ASP A 299 -5.74 -5.07 -9.17
CA ASP A 299 -4.41 -4.74 -9.71
C ASP A 299 -3.34 -4.68 -8.63
N ILE A 300 -3.68 -4.19 -7.43
CA ILE A 300 -2.75 -3.94 -6.33
C ILE A 300 -3.35 -4.42 -5.00
N VAL A 301 -2.47 -4.92 -4.12
CA VAL A 301 -2.73 -5.06 -2.69
C VAL A 301 -1.79 -4.13 -1.95
N ALA A 302 -2.34 -3.22 -1.14
CA ALA A 302 -1.62 -2.26 -0.31
C ALA A 302 -2.08 -2.35 1.15
N SER A 303 -1.39 -1.69 2.08
CA SER A 303 -1.72 -1.80 3.50
C SER A 303 -2.80 -0.84 3.97
N ASP A 304 -2.88 0.34 3.36
CA ASP A 304 -3.52 1.52 3.95
C ASP A 304 -3.06 1.73 5.40
N HIS A 305 -1.74 1.66 5.61
CA HIS A 305 -1.15 1.89 6.93
C HIS A 305 -1.54 3.28 7.44
N ALA A 306 -2.54 3.31 8.31
CA ALA A 306 -3.16 4.53 8.82
C ALA A 306 -3.19 4.53 10.35
N PRO A 307 -2.01 4.61 11.00
CA PRO A 307 -1.85 4.40 12.43
C PRO A 307 -2.49 5.52 13.26
N HIS A 308 -3.02 5.09 14.41
CA HIS A 308 -3.45 5.92 15.53
C HIS A 308 -2.96 5.25 16.82
N THR A 309 -2.75 6.02 17.87
CA THR A 309 -2.31 5.45 19.14
C THR A 309 -3.40 4.58 19.78
N LEU A 310 -3.02 3.61 20.62
CA LEU A 310 -3.99 2.82 21.38
C LEU A 310 -4.87 3.69 22.26
N GLU A 311 -4.34 4.79 22.81
CA GLU A 311 -5.10 5.75 23.60
C GLU A 311 -6.23 6.38 22.74
N GLU A 312 -5.93 6.87 21.54
CA GLU A 312 -6.94 7.43 20.63
C GLU A 312 -7.97 6.38 20.22
N LYS A 313 -7.53 5.13 19.98
CA LYS A 313 -8.42 4.02 19.60
C LYS A 313 -9.27 3.52 20.76
N SER A 314 -8.88 3.74 22.03
CA SER A 314 -9.63 3.33 23.24
C SER A 314 -10.83 4.23 23.57
N GLY A 315 -11.02 5.31 22.83
CA GLY A 315 -12.15 6.22 23.01
C GLY A 315 -13.51 5.56 22.72
N THR A 316 -14.57 6.34 22.91
CA THR A 316 -15.94 5.88 22.64
C THR A 316 -16.32 6.18 21.20
N TYR A 317 -16.72 5.16 20.45
CA TYR A 317 -17.31 5.30 19.12
C TYR A 317 -18.55 6.21 19.17
N PRO A 318 -18.80 7.12 18.20
CA PRO A 318 -18.10 7.29 16.93
C PRO A 318 -16.93 8.31 16.97
N ASN A 319 -16.49 8.77 18.14
CA ASN A 319 -15.46 9.80 18.26
C ASN A 319 -14.03 9.26 18.15
N THR A 320 -13.86 7.95 18.05
CA THR A 320 -12.57 7.30 17.79
C THR A 320 -12.13 7.51 16.34
N PRO A 321 -10.83 7.69 16.08
CA PRO A 321 -10.32 7.83 14.73
C PRO A 321 -10.36 6.51 13.96
N SER A 322 -10.65 6.59 12.65
CA SER A 322 -10.61 5.46 11.73
C SER A 322 -9.21 5.29 11.13
N GLY A 323 -8.72 4.06 11.13
CA GLY A 323 -7.42 3.67 10.60
C GLY A 323 -6.73 2.62 11.46
N THR A 324 -5.90 1.81 10.81
CA THR A 324 -5.16 0.69 11.42
C THR A 324 -3.72 0.68 10.92
N PRO A 325 -2.72 0.30 11.74
CA PRO A 325 -1.39 0.03 11.22
C PRO A 325 -1.41 -1.26 10.39
N GLY A 326 -0.61 -1.31 9.29
CA GLY A 326 -0.66 -2.44 8.36
C GLY A 326 0.63 -2.72 7.60
N VAL A 327 1.55 -1.74 7.43
CA VAL A 327 2.70 -1.90 6.52
C VAL A 327 3.64 -3.05 6.89
N GLN A 328 3.88 -3.30 8.18
CA GLN A 328 4.73 -4.41 8.64
C GLN A 328 4.06 -5.77 8.46
N THR A 329 2.74 -5.82 8.53
CA THR A 329 1.95 -7.07 8.45
C THR A 329 1.39 -7.35 7.06
N LEU A 330 1.49 -6.41 6.11
CA LEU A 330 0.99 -6.52 4.75
C LEU A 330 1.44 -7.82 4.07
N LEU A 331 2.74 -8.00 3.88
CA LEU A 331 3.27 -9.20 3.23
C LEU A 331 3.08 -10.47 4.09
N PRO A 332 3.38 -10.49 5.39
CA PRO A 332 3.14 -11.67 6.23
C PRO A 332 1.72 -12.23 6.17
N ILE A 333 0.70 -11.38 6.22
CA ILE A 333 -0.71 -11.80 6.08
C ILE A 333 -0.99 -12.36 4.69
N MET A 334 -0.47 -11.73 3.65
CA MET A 334 -0.68 -12.22 2.27
C MET A 334 0.09 -13.51 2.00
N LEU A 335 1.25 -13.74 2.62
CA LEU A 335 1.97 -15.01 2.59
C LEU A 335 1.19 -16.12 3.29
N ASP A 336 0.57 -15.84 4.42
CA ASP A 336 -0.32 -16.79 5.11
C ASP A 336 -1.51 -17.18 4.21
N HIS A 337 -2.13 -16.23 3.54
CA HIS A 337 -3.18 -16.52 2.57
C HIS A 337 -2.67 -17.36 1.38
N ALA A 338 -1.47 -17.09 0.88
CA ALA A 338 -0.88 -17.86 -0.19
C ALA A 338 -0.53 -19.30 0.26
N SER A 339 0.02 -19.46 1.48
CA SER A 339 0.33 -20.78 2.06
C SER A 339 -0.93 -21.64 2.26
N ASN A 340 -2.08 -20.99 2.50
CA ASN A 340 -3.39 -21.62 2.63
C ASN A 340 -4.14 -21.78 1.27
N GLY A 341 -3.48 -21.48 0.14
CA GLY A 341 -4.01 -21.69 -1.21
C GLY A 341 -5.08 -20.68 -1.66
N LYS A 342 -5.20 -19.52 -0.99
CA LYS A 342 -6.14 -18.47 -1.40
C LYS A 342 -5.70 -17.73 -2.67
N LEU A 343 -4.39 -17.65 -2.92
CA LEU A 343 -3.78 -17.14 -4.15
C LEU A 343 -2.43 -17.83 -4.37
N SER A 344 -1.92 -17.82 -5.61
CA SER A 344 -0.56 -18.29 -5.89
C SER A 344 0.49 -17.25 -5.46
N TYR A 345 1.73 -17.69 -5.22
CA TYR A 345 2.84 -16.77 -4.92
C TYR A 345 3.15 -15.86 -6.12
N GLU A 346 2.96 -16.35 -7.36
CA GLU A 346 3.07 -15.54 -8.57
C GLU A 346 2.05 -14.38 -8.57
N ARG A 347 0.80 -14.68 -8.19
CA ARG A 347 -0.25 -13.65 -8.10
C ARG A 347 0.03 -12.67 -6.97
N LEU A 348 0.57 -13.12 -5.84
CA LEU A 348 1.00 -12.24 -4.75
C LEU A 348 2.08 -11.27 -5.22
N VAL A 349 3.12 -11.77 -5.90
CA VAL A 349 4.19 -10.94 -6.48
C VAL A 349 3.63 -9.98 -7.53
N ASP A 350 2.68 -10.44 -8.36
CA ASP A 350 2.01 -9.55 -9.32
C ASP A 350 1.31 -8.38 -8.63
N LEU A 351 0.56 -8.64 -7.57
CA LEU A 351 -0.20 -7.63 -6.83
C LEU A 351 0.67 -6.61 -6.07
N MET A 352 1.88 -6.99 -5.65
CA MET A 352 2.74 -6.16 -4.80
C MET A 352 4.01 -5.64 -5.47
N ALA A 353 4.32 -6.10 -6.71
CA ALA A 353 5.46 -5.62 -7.50
C ALA A 353 5.03 -5.20 -8.90
N TYR A 354 4.51 -6.13 -9.71
CA TYR A 354 4.21 -5.84 -11.12
C TYR A 354 2.95 -4.97 -11.30
N GLY A 355 1.95 -5.13 -10.44
CA GLY A 355 0.77 -4.24 -10.38
C GLY A 355 1.15 -2.78 -10.13
N PRO A 356 1.89 -2.48 -9.04
CA PRO A 356 2.48 -1.16 -8.82
C PRO A 356 3.24 -0.59 -10.03
N ILE A 357 4.08 -1.40 -10.69
CA ILE A 357 4.80 -0.96 -11.91
C ILE A 357 3.81 -0.57 -13.01
N ARG A 358 2.79 -1.38 -13.26
CA ARG A 358 1.80 -1.12 -14.33
C ARG A 358 0.96 0.11 -14.04
N VAL A 359 0.50 0.26 -12.81
CA VAL A 359 -0.40 1.34 -12.42
C VAL A 359 0.33 2.68 -12.34
N HIS A 360 1.49 2.71 -11.67
CA HIS A 360 2.23 3.95 -11.39
C HIS A 360 3.36 4.23 -12.37
N LYS A 361 3.64 3.32 -13.34
CA LYS A 361 4.74 3.48 -14.30
C LYS A 361 6.12 3.57 -13.64
N ILE A 362 6.34 2.79 -12.57
CA ILE A 362 7.61 2.76 -11.82
C ILE A 362 8.76 2.42 -12.77
N LYS A 363 9.88 3.14 -12.66
CA LYS A 363 11.05 3.01 -13.52
C LYS A 363 12.15 2.20 -12.81
N ASN A 364 12.67 1.18 -13.51
CA ASN A 364 13.86 0.41 -13.12
C ASN A 364 13.84 -0.22 -11.70
N LYS A 365 12.68 -0.45 -11.11
CA LYS A 365 12.50 -0.98 -9.74
C LYS A 365 11.43 -2.09 -9.75
N CYS A 366 11.39 -2.90 -8.69
CA CYS A 366 10.36 -3.93 -8.47
C CYS A 366 10.27 -5.05 -9.53
N SER A 367 11.37 -5.30 -10.25
CA SER A 367 11.45 -6.39 -11.23
C SER A 367 12.84 -6.98 -11.26
N ILE A 368 12.94 -8.32 -11.25
CA ILE A 368 14.22 -9.01 -11.41
C ILE A 368 14.57 -9.03 -12.90
N THR A 369 15.13 -7.93 -13.35
CA THR A 369 15.50 -7.65 -14.74
C THR A 369 16.89 -7.01 -14.77
N LYS A 370 17.73 -7.34 -15.78
CA LYS A 370 19.08 -6.74 -15.90
C LYS A 370 18.99 -5.21 -15.98
N ASN A 371 19.91 -4.54 -15.29
CA ASN A 371 20.06 -3.10 -15.12
C ASN A 371 18.99 -2.43 -14.24
N TYR A 372 18.05 -3.18 -13.68
CA TYR A 372 17.14 -2.69 -12.64
C TYR A 372 17.86 -2.62 -11.28
N ASP A 373 17.30 -1.86 -10.37
CA ASP A 373 17.76 -1.83 -8.98
C ASP A 373 17.76 -3.24 -8.39
N ALA A 374 18.79 -3.56 -7.64
CA ALA A 374 18.92 -4.83 -6.97
C ALA A 374 18.09 -4.84 -5.67
N ASP A 375 16.77 -4.78 -5.84
CA ASP A 375 15.79 -4.80 -4.77
C ASP A 375 15.14 -6.17 -4.68
N PHE A 376 15.16 -6.76 -3.49
CA PHE A 376 14.62 -8.10 -3.27
C PHE A 376 13.93 -8.21 -1.92
N THR A 377 12.87 -9.01 -1.89
CA THR A 377 12.27 -9.55 -0.68
C THR A 377 12.49 -11.05 -0.64
N ILE A 378 13.34 -11.51 0.29
CA ILE A 378 13.60 -12.94 0.45
C ILE A 378 12.63 -13.49 1.47
N VAL A 379 11.94 -14.57 1.10
CA VAL A 379 10.84 -15.14 1.87
C VAL A 379 11.14 -16.61 2.21
N ASP A 380 10.94 -16.98 3.48
CA ASP A 380 10.79 -18.38 3.86
C ASP A 380 9.29 -18.74 3.83
N PRO A 381 8.83 -19.51 2.81
CA PRO A 381 7.41 -19.83 2.66
C PRO A 381 6.87 -20.80 3.71
N LYS A 382 7.76 -21.39 4.53
CA LYS A 382 7.39 -22.41 5.55
C LYS A 382 7.56 -21.91 6.98
N LYS A 383 8.24 -20.78 7.19
CA LYS A 383 8.46 -20.21 8.52
C LYS A 383 7.12 -19.84 9.15
N THR A 384 6.83 -20.43 10.32
CA THR A 384 5.64 -20.07 11.09
C THR A 384 5.99 -18.99 12.10
N HIS A 385 5.05 -18.08 12.35
CA HIS A 385 5.22 -16.97 13.27
C HIS A 385 3.90 -16.63 13.96
N VAL A 386 3.98 -16.04 15.13
CA VAL A 386 2.82 -15.43 15.82
C VAL A 386 3.03 -13.93 15.84
N ILE A 387 2.18 -13.20 15.12
CA ILE A 387 2.25 -11.74 15.09
C ILE A 387 1.95 -11.19 16.48
N THR A 388 2.74 -10.23 16.95
CA THR A 388 2.55 -9.58 18.25
C THR A 388 2.63 -8.06 18.15
N ASN A 389 1.96 -7.38 19.09
CA ASN A 389 2.05 -5.93 19.23
C ASN A 389 3.48 -5.49 19.57
N GLN A 390 4.23 -6.28 20.35
CA GLN A 390 5.58 -5.95 20.81
C GLN A 390 6.61 -5.86 19.67
N GLU A 391 6.40 -6.58 18.57
CA GLU A 391 7.32 -6.57 17.42
C GLU A 391 7.03 -5.45 16.43
N GLN A 392 5.95 -4.69 16.61
CA GLN A 392 5.59 -3.64 15.67
C GLN A 392 6.53 -2.44 15.83
N ALA A 393 7.28 -2.12 14.77
CA ALA A 393 8.19 -0.97 14.74
C ALA A 393 7.44 0.36 14.51
N SER A 394 6.22 0.31 14.01
CA SER A 394 5.32 1.46 13.93
C SER A 394 5.19 2.12 15.30
N LYS A 395 5.25 3.43 15.35
CA LYS A 395 5.15 4.20 16.59
C LYS A 395 3.82 3.98 17.33
N SER A 396 2.77 3.62 16.61
CA SER A 396 1.48 3.25 17.20
C SER A 396 1.54 1.95 18.02
N ALA A 397 2.54 1.08 17.78
CA ALA A 397 2.89 -0.10 18.55
C ALA A 397 1.76 -1.13 18.75
N TRP A 398 0.90 -1.31 17.74
CA TRP A 398 -0.15 -2.32 17.74
C TRP A 398 -0.49 -2.80 16.32
N THR A 399 -1.23 -3.91 16.23
CA THR A 399 -1.74 -4.46 14.98
C THR A 399 -3.09 -5.12 15.20
N PRO A 400 -4.04 -5.10 14.23
CA PRO A 400 -5.29 -5.85 14.35
C PRO A 400 -5.10 -7.37 14.31
N TYR A 401 -3.88 -7.84 14.09
CA TYR A 401 -3.51 -9.26 13.99
C TYR A 401 -2.76 -9.80 15.20
N ASP A 402 -2.76 -9.08 16.32
CA ASP A 402 -2.09 -9.54 17.56
C ASP A 402 -2.53 -10.94 17.96
N GLY A 403 -1.56 -11.84 18.23
CA GLY A 403 -1.81 -13.25 18.56
C GLY A 403 -2.11 -14.16 17.36
N LYS A 404 -2.22 -13.64 16.13
CA LYS A 404 -2.49 -14.46 14.94
C LYS A 404 -1.26 -15.26 14.52
N LYS A 405 -1.42 -16.60 14.47
CA LYS A 405 -0.43 -17.50 13.89
C LYS A 405 -0.53 -17.49 12.37
N ILE A 406 0.61 -17.33 11.71
CA ILE A 406 0.75 -17.27 10.26
C ILE A 406 1.84 -18.21 9.75
N THR A 407 1.82 -18.48 8.45
CA THR A 407 2.83 -19.26 7.72
C THR A 407 3.35 -18.47 6.52
N GLY A 408 4.67 -18.37 6.41
CA GLY A 408 5.39 -17.55 5.44
C GLY A 408 5.83 -16.23 6.05
N MET A 409 7.15 -15.95 5.99
CA MET A 409 7.74 -14.73 6.55
C MET A 409 8.81 -14.15 5.63
N PRO A 410 8.89 -12.82 5.49
CA PRO A 410 10.10 -12.20 4.96
C PRO A 410 11.26 -12.44 5.93
N VAL A 411 12.38 -12.90 5.40
CA VAL A 411 13.60 -13.17 6.18
C VAL A 411 14.73 -12.22 5.80
N MET A 412 14.59 -11.51 4.69
CA MET A 412 15.57 -10.49 4.29
C MET A 412 14.91 -9.46 3.36
N THR A 413 15.22 -8.19 3.58
CA THR A 413 14.88 -7.07 2.70
C THR A 413 16.17 -6.47 2.16
N ILE A 414 16.29 -6.39 0.84
CA ILE A 414 17.49 -5.90 0.15
C ILE A 414 17.06 -4.72 -0.74
N ILE A 415 17.75 -3.58 -0.60
CA ILE A 415 17.49 -2.38 -1.40
C ILE A 415 18.81 -1.95 -2.05
N ARG A 416 18.82 -1.90 -3.39
CA ARG A 416 20.03 -1.61 -4.18
C ARG A 416 21.24 -2.41 -3.71
N GLY A 417 21.03 -3.74 -3.52
CA GLY A 417 22.07 -4.67 -3.09
C GLY A 417 22.47 -4.60 -1.60
N ASN A 418 21.92 -3.64 -0.83
CA ASN A 418 22.17 -3.50 0.60
C ASN A 418 21.11 -4.24 1.42
N ILE A 419 21.53 -5.05 2.38
CA ILE A 419 20.60 -5.76 3.28
C ILE A 419 20.17 -4.79 4.37
N VAL A 420 18.91 -4.36 4.34
CA VAL A 420 18.34 -3.42 5.33
C VAL A 420 17.64 -4.14 6.48
N MET A 421 17.16 -5.36 6.25
CA MET A 421 16.59 -6.24 7.28
C MET A 421 17.06 -7.68 7.07
N ARG A 422 17.35 -8.38 8.16
CA ARG A 422 17.63 -9.81 8.15
C ARG A 422 17.08 -10.47 9.40
N GLU A 423 16.32 -11.57 9.23
CA GLU A 423 15.72 -12.38 10.31
C GLU A 423 14.93 -11.55 11.35
N GLY A 424 14.24 -10.48 10.89
CA GLY A 424 13.44 -9.61 11.75
C GLY A 424 14.23 -8.51 12.46
N GLU A 425 15.52 -8.37 12.17
CA GLU A 425 16.39 -7.32 12.72
C GLU A 425 16.73 -6.30 11.63
N LEU A 426 16.58 -5.00 11.94
CA LEU A 426 17.05 -3.93 11.09
C LEU A 426 18.58 -3.87 11.15
N LEU A 427 19.20 -3.73 9.99
CA LEU A 427 20.64 -3.55 9.85
C LEU A 427 20.98 -2.07 9.57
N GLU A 428 22.12 -1.83 8.92
CA GLU A 428 22.55 -0.49 8.58
C GLU A 428 21.55 0.21 7.64
N LYS A 429 21.19 1.44 7.99
CA LYS A 429 20.29 2.27 7.18
C LYS A 429 20.99 2.66 5.87
N ILE A 430 20.30 2.51 4.77
CA ILE A 430 20.71 3.03 3.46
C ILE A 430 20.43 4.53 3.35
N THR A 431 21.01 5.19 2.37
CA THR A 431 20.49 6.48 1.89
C THR A 431 19.27 6.20 1.03
N ALA A 432 18.09 6.47 1.58
CA ALA A 432 16.82 6.31 0.87
C ALA A 432 16.71 7.32 -0.29
N GLN A 433 16.02 6.93 -1.34
CA GLN A 433 15.88 7.75 -2.56
C GLN A 433 14.41 7.87 -2.98
N PRO A 434 14.01 9.01 -3.56
CA PRO A 434 12.74 9.11 -4.26
C PRO A 434 12.67 8.07 -5.38
N ILE A 435 11.53 7.39 -5.49
CA ILE A 435 11.27 6.44 -6.57
C ILE A 435 10.99 7.22 -7.85
N GLU A 436 11.62 6.77 -8.96
CA GLU A 436 11.43 7.37 -10.28
C GLU A 436 10.26 6.73 -11.03
N PHE A 437 9.58 7.55 -11.81
CA PHE A 437 8.45 7.14 -12.65
C PHE A 437 8.71 7.52 -14.11
N LYS A 438 8.16 6.72 -15.05
CA LYS A 438 8.18 7.11 -16.47
C LYS A 438 7.19 8.26 -16.66
N LEU A 439 7.60 9.23 -17.44
CA LEU A 439 6.70 10.23 -18.04
C LEU A 439 6.09 9.59 -19.28
N ASP A 440 4.81 9.70 -19.47
CA ASP A 440 4.12 9.23 -20.69
C ASP A 440 4.35 10.18 -21.83
#